data_c52f1e953ff0510e91c97ff58639238c
#
_entry.id   c52f1e953ff0510e91c97ff58639238c
#
_cell.length_a   1.000
_cell.length_b   1.000
_cell.length_c   1.000
_cell.angle_alpha   90.00
_cell.angle_beta   90.00
_cell.angle_gamma   90.00
#
_symmetry.space_group_name_H-M   'P 1'
#
loop_
_entity.id
_entity.type
_entity.pdbx_description
1 polymer ?
#
loop_
_entity_poly.entity_id
_entity_poly.type
_entity_poly.pdbx_seq_one_letter_code
_entity_poly.pdbx_strand_id
1 'polypeptide(L)'
;MKQKFNVITSSCIPLPLENVDTDQIIPARFLKAIDKEGMGDNLFRDWRYNADGTPKPDFVMNDPSYSGVILVAGKNFGSGSSREHAAWAIAGAGFRVVISSFFADIHKNNELNNLVLPVVVSEEFLKELFESIDKDHKTEVKVDLPNQTVTNLATGKSEHFEINGYKKHCLENGLDDVDFLVQNRDKVEGW
;
A
#
# COMPACT_ATOMS: atom_id res chain seq x y z
N MET A 1 -14.39 -8.08 12.00
CA MET A 1 -13.23 -8.97 11.75
C MET A 1 -12.42 -8.32 10.65
N LYS A 2 -11.13 -8.10 10.87
CA LYS A 2 -10.24 -7.49 9.87
C LYS A 2 -10.08 -8.43 8.67
N GLN A 3 -9.88 -7.86 7.48
CA GLN A 3 -9.83 -8.65 6.26
C GLN A 3 -8.52 -9.43 6.17
N LYS A 4 -8.62 -10.74 5.95
CA LYS A 4 -7.47 -11.61 5.73
C LYS A 4 -6.90 -11.40 4.33
N PHE A 5 -5.58 -11.53 4.22
CA PHE A 5 -4.86 -11.46 2.97
C PHE A 5 -4.48 -12.87 2.51
N ASN A 6 -4.77 -13.23 1.29
CA ASN A 6 -4.36 -14.49 0.69
C ASN A 6 -3.78 -14.22 -0.71
N VAL A 7 -4.60 -14.32 -1.74
CA VAL A 7 -4.25 -13.96 -3.12
C VAL A 7 -5.13 -12.81 -3.55
N ILE A 8 -4.52 -11.74 -4.05
CA ILE A 8 -5.22 -10.58 -4.60
C ILE A 8 -4.87 -10.46 -6.08
N THR A 9 -5.90 -10.39 -6.92
CA THR A 9 -5.76 -10.01 -8.32
C THR A 9 -6.57 -8.75 -8.55
N SER A 10 -5.91 -7.69 -8.97
CA SER A 10 -6.53 -6.37 -9.12
C SER A 10 -5.82 -5.55 -10.20
N SER A 11 -6.56 -4.64 -10.81
CA SER A 11 -5.98 -3.52 -11.53
C SER A 11 -5.25 -2.58 -10.56
N CYS A 12 -4.49 -1.65 -11.09
CA CYS A 12 -3.55 -0.85 -10.34
C CYS A 12 -3.80 0.66 -10.52
N ILE A 13 -3.45 1.41 -9.49
CA ILE A 13 -3.32 2.86 -9.57
C ILE A 13 -1.83 3.20 -9.69
N PRO A 14 -1.36 3.72 -10.85
CA PRO A 14 0.04 4.05 -11.03
C PRO A 14 0.38 5.43 -10.44
N LEU A 15 1.45 5.50 -9.68
CA LEU A 15 2.04 6.73 -9.17
C LEU A 15 3.54 6.72 -9.49
N PRO A 16 3.94 7.02 -10.74
CA PRO A 16 5.33 6.89 -11.20
C PRO A 16 6.23 8.04 -10.72
N LEU A 17 6.15 8.35 -9.42
CA LEU A 17 6.94 9.35 -8.75
C LEU A 17 7.90 8.69 -7.78
N GLU A 18 9.16 9.11 -7.80
CA GLU A 18 10.17 8.67 -6.84
C GLU A 18 10.21 9.59 -5.61
N ASN A 19 10.72 9.09 -4.51
CA ASN A 19 10.91 9.83 -3.27
C ASN A 19 9.62 10.48 -2.73
N VAL A 20 8.50 9.81 -2.90
CA VAL A 20 7.24 10.28 -2.31
C VAL A 20 7.34 10.21 -0.80
N ASP A 21 7.32 11.38 -0.16
CA ASP A 21 7.44 11.47 1.28
C ASP A 21 6.09 11.40 2.02
N THR A 22 6.16 11.23 3.33
CA THR A 22 4.96 11.08 4.15
C THR A 22 4.11 12.34 4.21
N ASP A 23 4.68 13.55 4.01
CA ASP A 23 3.91 14.81 3.90
C ASP A 23 3.10 14.89 2.60
N GLN A 24 3.58 14.27 1.54
CA GLN A 24 2.86 14.16 0.27
C GLN A 24 1.76 13.10 0.35
N ILE A 25 2.01 11.98 1.05
CA ILE A 25 1.03 10.93 1.28
C ILE A 25 -0.13 11.45 2.14
N ILE A 26 0.20 12.10 3.27
CA ILE A 26 -0.76 12.71 4.18
C ILE A 26 -0.23 14.06 4.70
N PRO A 27 -0.84 15.20 4.32
CA PRO A 27 -0.38 16.51 4.78
C PRO A 27 -0.40 16.66 6.29
N ALA A 28 0.58 17.39 6.82
CA ALA A 28 0.80 17.56 8.26
C ALA A 28 -0.43 18.07 9.03
N ARG A 29 -1.30 18.85 8.38
CA ARG A 29 -2.52 19.37 9.01
C ARG A 29 -3.51 18.29 9.45
N PHE A 30 -3.41 17.07 8.91
CA PHE A 30 -4.26 15.92 9.26
C PHE A 30 -3.69 15.04 10.38
N LEU A 31 -2.48 15.33 10.86
CA LEU A 31 -1.81 14.52 11.89
C LEU A 31 -2.38 14.69 13.31
N LYS A 32 -3.32 15.61 13.48
CA LYS A 32 -4.06 15.79 14.74
C LYS A 32 -5.16 14.73 14.95
N ALA A 33 -5.49 13.98 13.90
CA ALA A 33 -6.45 12.89 14.00
C ALA A 33 -5.94 11.80 14.95
N ILE A 34 -6.81 11.37 15.84
CA ILE A 34 -6.51 10.34 16.86
C ILE A 34 -7.05 8.97 16.45
N ASP A 35 -7.84 8.91 15.42
CA ASP A 35 -8.42 7.69 14.86
C ASP A 35 -8.21 7.64 13.32
N LYS A 36 -8.57 6.49 12.76
CA LYS A 36 -8.37 6.19 11.33
C LYS A 36 -9.56 6.59 10.45
N GLU A 37 -10.67 7.00 11.07
CA GLU A 37 -11.91 7.27 10.34
C GLU A 37 -11.75 8.45 9.38
N GLY A 38 -12.17 8.27 8.13
CA GLY A 38 -12.09 9.30 7.10
C GLY A 38 -10.68 9.63 6.61
N MET A 39 -9.64 8.98 7.14
CA MET A 39 -8.25 9.28 6.77
C MET A 39 -7.96 9.01 5.29
N GLY A 40 -8.63 8.03 4.70
CA GLY A 40 -8.49 7.71 3.27
C GLY A 40 -8.86 8.85 2.33
N ASP A 41 -9.79 9.72 2.73
CA ASP A 41 -10.18 10.89 1.93
C ASP A 41 -9.07 11.93 1.84
N ASN A 42 -8.09 11.86 2.73
CA ASN A 42 -6.97 12.76 2.82
C ASN A 42 -5.69 12.23 2.17
N LEU A 43 -5.73 10.99 1.66
CA LEU A 43 -4.61 10.41 0.92
C LEU A 43 -4.26 11.28 -0.29
N PHE A 44 -2.99 11.68 -0.40
CA PHE A 44 -2.50 12.57 -1.45
C PHE A 44 -3.33 13.85 -1.60
N ARG A 45 -3.85 14.39 -0.51
CA ARG A 45 -4.85 15.46 -0.51
C ARG A 45 -4.48 16.64 -1.38
N ASP A 46 -3.24 17.13 -1.28
CA ASP A 46 -2.80 18.31 -2.01
C ASP A 46 -2.57 18.05 -3.50
N TRP A 47 -2.39 16.79 -3.89
CA TRP A 47 -2.31 16.39 -5.29
C TRP A 47 -3.69 16.09 -5.89
N ARG A 48 -4.63 15.62 -5.08
CA ARG A 48 -5.97 15.22 -5.52
C ARG A 48 -6.94 16.37 -5.65
N TYR A 49 -6.80 17.39 -4.82
CA TYR A 49 -7.79 18.45 -4.70
C TYR A 49 -7.15 19.82 -4.78
N ASN A 50 -7.94 20.78 -5.34
CA ASN A 50 -7.65 22.20 -5.27
C ASN A 50 -7.92 22.74 -3.85
N ALA A 51 -7.51 23.99 -3.57
CA ALA A 51 -7.73 24.63 -2.28
C ALA A 51 -9.22 24.78 -1.92
N ASP A 52 -10.10 24.86 -2.91
CA ASP A 52 -11.56 24.93 -2.74
C ASP A 52 -12.22 23.54 -2.55
N GLY A 53 -11.43 22.47 -2.56
CA GLY A 53 -11.91 21.09 -2.41
C GLY A 53 -12.37 20.42 -3.69
N THR A 54 -12.31 21.09 -4.84
CA THR A 54 -12.62 20.46 -6.13
C THR A 54 -11.53 19.51 -6.56
N PRO A 55 -11.86 18.33 -7.15
CA PRO A 55 -10.87 17.37 -7.59
C PRO A 55 -10.06 17.91 -8.77
N LYS A 56 -8.75 17.61 -8.74
CA LYS A 56 -7.84 17.89 -9.87
C LYS A 56 -7.98 16.75 -10.89
N PRO A 57 -8.44 17.04 -12.11
CA PRO A 57 -8.71 16.00 -13.11
C PRO A 57 -7.44 15.28 -13.58
N ASP A 58 -6.28 15.91 -13.46
CA ASP A 58 -5.00 15.38 -13.92
C ASP A 58 -4.37 14.37 -12.94
N PHE A 59 -4.92 14.25 -11.73
CA PHE A 59 -4.36 13.28 -10.77
C PHE A 59 -4.97 11.89 -10.98
N VAL A 60 -4.12 10.89 -11.02
CA VAL A 60 -4.47 9.50 -11.38
C VAL A 60 -5.62 8.89 -10.55
N MET A 61 -5.70 9.20 -9.26
CA MET A 61 -6.79 8.69 -8.41
C MET A 61 -8.16 9.34 -8.71
N ASN A 62 -8.17 10.46 -9.43
CA ASN A 62 -9.40 11.15 -9.86
C ASN A 62 -9.80 10.77 -11.29
N ASP A 63 -8.97 10.00 -11.98
CA ASP A 63 -9.25 9.50 -13.33
C ASP A 63 -10.05 8.18 -13.24
N PRO A 64 -11.30 8.14 -13.70
CA PRO A 64 -12.14 6.94 -13.61
C PRO A 64 -11.66 5.77 -14.48
N SER A 65 -10.69 5.98 -15.37
CA SER A 65 -10.09 4.90 -16.17
C SER A 65 -9.17 3.99 -15.35
N TYR A 66 -8.71 4.46 -14.19
CA TYR A 66 -7.92 3.67 -13.25
C TYR A 66 -8.77 3.21 -12.07
N SER A 67 -8.54 1.99 -11.63
CA SER A 67 -9.24 1.41 -10.48
C SER A 67 -8.37 0.31 -9.84
N GLY A 68 -8.81 -0.19 -8.71
CA GLY A 68 -8.18 -1.32 -8.05
C GLY A 68 -7.66 -1.01 -6.65
N VAL A 69 -7.12 -2.06 -6.02
CA VAL A 69 -6.65 -2.04 -4.63
C VAL A 69 -5.13 -2.10 -4.51
N ILE A 70 -4.42 -1.98 -5.63
CA ILE A 70 -2.96 -2.01 -5.71
C ILE A 70 -2.47 -0.62 -6.14
N LEU A 71 -1.64 0.00 -5.30
CA LEU A 71 -0.90 1.21 -5.62
C LEU A 71 0.49 0.81 -6.13
N VAL A 72 0.86 1.28 -7.31
CA VAL A 72 2.21 1.08 -7.87
C VAL A 72 2.95 2.40 -7.82
N ALA A 73 3.95 2.49 -6.97
CA ALA A 73 4.70 3.71 -6.70
C ALA A 73 6.15 3.62 -7.20
N GLY A 74 6.76 4.75 -7.46
CA GLY A 74 8.18 4.84 -7.78
C GLY A 74 9.09 4.53 -6.60
N LYS A 75 10.39 4.49 -6.84
CA LYS A 75 11.42 4.17 -5.85
C LYS A 75 11.37 5.09 -4.62
N ASN A 76 11.71 4.53 -3.46
CA ASN A 76 11.81 5.24 -2.18
C ASN A 76 10.47 5.86 -1.73
N PHE A 77 9.43 5.02 -1.71
CA PHE A 77 8.11 5.40 -1.25
C PHE A 77 8.03 5.47 0.28
N GLY A 78 7.40 6.53 0.78
CA GLY A 78 7.22 6.74 2.22
C GLY A 78 8.44 7.32 2.92
N SER A 79 9.33 8.01 2.20
CA SER A 79 10.48 8.71 2.78
C SER A 79 10.05 9.85 3.72
N GLY A 80 10.99 10.40 4.48
CA GLY A 80 10.73 11.51 5.41
C GLY A 80 10.35 11.05 6.80
N SER A 81 9.54 11.86 7.50
CA SER A 81 9.17 11.61 8.88
C SER A 81 8.33 10.35 9.07
N SER A 82 8.58 9.63 10.16
CA SER A 82 7.77 8.47 10.52
C SER A 82 6.35 8.90 10.92
N ARG A 83 5.38 8.55 10.08
CA ARG A 83 3.96 8.87 10.31
C ARG A 83 3.08 7.69 10.01
N GLU A 84 2.52 7.11 11.06
CA GLU A 84 1.55 6.01 10.92
C GLU A 84 0.29 6.47 10.18
N HIS A 85 -0.06 7.75 10.28
CA HIS A 85 -1.17 8.37 9.55
C HIS A 85 -1.08 8.18 8.03
N ALA A 86 0.13 8.12 7.45
CA ALA A 86 0.31 7.82 6.04
C ALA A 86 -0.21 6.41 5.69
N ALA A 87 0.10 5.42 6.51
CA ALA A 87 -0.43 4.06 6.33
C ALA A 87 -1.94 4.00 6.58
N TRP A 88 -2.47 4.75 7.53
CA TRP A 88 -3.92 4.88 7.74
C TRP A 88 -4.62 5.43 6.51
N ALA A 89 -4.04 6.44 5.87
CA ALA A 89 -4.60 7.05 4.67
C ALA A 89 -4.61 6.06 3.50
N ILE A 90 -3.53 5.31 3.30
CA ILE A 90 -3.43 4.29 2.24
C ILE A 90 -4.46 3.18 2.47
N ALA A 91 -4.53 2.62 3.68
CA ALA A 91 -5.51 1.59 4.03
C ALA A 91 -6.95 2.12 3.94
N GLY A 92 -7.20 3.33 4.44
CA GLY A 92 -8.51 3.97 4.44
C GLY A 92 -9.02 4.30 3.03
N ALA A 93 -8.13 4.54 2.07
CA ALA A 93 -8.48 4.72 0.67
C ALA A 93 -8.82 3.40 -0.06
N GLY A 94 -8.67 2.26 0.60
CA GLY A 94 -9.00 0.95 0.06
C GLY A 94 -7.83 0.17 -0.53
N PHE A 95 -6.62 0.69 -0.45
CA PHE A 95 -5.44 -0.03 -0.93
C PHE A 95 -5.10 -1.20 0.01
N ARG A 96 -4.80 -2.35 -0.60
CA ARG A 96 -4.38 -3.58 0.07
C ARG A 96 -2.90 -3.89 -0.16
N VAL A 97 -2.36 -3.39 -1.27
CA VAL A 97 -0.98 -3.62 -1.71
C VAL A 97 -0.37 -2.32 -2.20
N VAL A 98 0.88 -2.09 -1.85
CA VAL A 98 1.72 -1.07 -2.47
C VAL A 98 2.94 -1.76 -3.08
N ILE A 99 3.20 -1.53 -4.36
CA ILE A 99 4.35 -2.08 -5.08
C ILE A 99 5.34 -0.94 -5.34
N SER A 100 6.60 -1.16 -4.99
CA SER A 100 7.70 -0.24 -5.27
C SER A 100 9.02 -1.02 -5.36
N SER A 101 10.05 -0.42 -5.90
CA SER A 101 11.39 -1.02 -5.91
C SER A 101 12.16 -0.78 -4.60
N PHE A 102 11.73 0.18 -3.79
CA PHE A 102 12.30 0.46 -2.47
C PHE A 102 11.30 1.23 -1.61
N PHE A 103 11.22 0.87 -0.34
CA PHE A 103 10.42 1.56 0.68
C PHE A 103 11.32 2.08 1.80
N ALA A 104 10.97 3.22 2.38
CA ALA A 104 11.52 3.61 3.66
C ALA A 104 11.10 2.60 4.75
N ASP A 105 12.04 2.13 5.56
CA ASP A 105 11.82 1.01 6.49
C ASP A 105 10.67 1.22 7.47
N ILE A 106 10.58 2.41 8.05
CA ILE A 106 9.54 2.73 9.03
C ILE A 106 8.17 2.75 8.36
N HIS A 107 8.06 3.35 7.16
CA HIS A 107 6.81 3.38 6.41
C HIS A 107 6.36 1.97 6.02
N LYS A 108 7.28 1.14 5.58
CA LYS A 108 7.03 -0.27 5.26
C LYS A 108 6.43 -1.02 6.45
N ASN A 109 6.97 -0.84 7.64
CA ASN A 109 6.44 -1.43 8.86
C ASN A 109 5.06 -0.88 9.22
N ASN A 110 4.84 0.41 9.06
CA ASN A 110 3.53 1.03 9.30
C ASN A 110 2.45 0.50 8.35
N GLU A 111 2.79 0.27 7.08
CA GLU A 111 1.87 -0.39 6.14
C GLU A 111 1.48 -1.78 6.64
N LEU A 112 2.45 -2.62 7.01
CA LEU A 112 2.21 -3.97 7.51
C LEU A 112 1.33 -3.97 8.77
N ASN A 113 1.56 -3.04 9.69
CA ASN A 113 0.76 -2.89 10.90
C ASN A 113 -0.69 -2.47 10.62
N ASN A 114 -0.94 -1.91 9.45
CA ASN A 114 -2.28 -1.50 9.00
C ASN A 114 -2.86 -2.43 7.92
N LEU A 115 -2.33 -3.65 7.81
CA LEU A 115 -2.79 -4.70 6.91
C LEU A 115 -2.71 -4.31 5.42
N VAL A 116 -1.76 -3.46 5.09
CA VAL A 116 -1.34 -3.16 3.72
C VAL A 116 -0.03 -3.90 3.46
N LEU A 117 0.04 -4.62 2.35
CA LEU A 117 1.23 -5.38 1.98
C LEU A 117 2.17 -4.54 1.10
N PRO A 118 3.35 -4.15 1.61
CA PRO A 118 4.39 -3.57 0.77
C PRO A 118 5.12 -4.69 0.01
N VAL A 119 5.15 -4.60 -1.31
CA VAL A 119 5.81 -5.56 -2.20
C VAL A 119 7.01 -4.88 -2.85
N VAL A 120 8.20 -5.36 -2.52
CA VAL A 120 9.45 -4.88 -3.14
C VAL A 120 9.75 -5.70 -4.38
N VAL A 121 9.88 -5.02 -5.52
CA VAL A 121 10.23 -5.61 -6.79
C VAL A 121 11.52 -4.99 -7.35
N SER A 122 12.12 -5.62 -8.36
CA SER A 122 13.24 -5.01 -9.08
C SER A 122 12.82 -3.73 -9.80
N GLU A 123 13.77 -2.85 -10.05
CA GLU A 123 13.50 -1.64 -10.85
C GLU A 123 13.07 -1.99 -12.28
N GLU A 124 13.59 -3.08 -12.83
CA GLU A 124 13.20 -3.62 -14.14
C GLU A 124 11.73 -4.07 -14.16
N PHE A 125 11.30 -4.85 -13.17
CA PHE A 125 9.92 -5.27 -13.05
C PHE A 125 8.97 -4.08 -12.86
N LEU A 126 9.35 -3.12 -12.03
CA LEU A 126 8.57 -1.92 -11.78
C LEU A 126 8.38 -1.10 -13.06
N LYS A 127 9.44 -0.92 -13.83
CA LYS A 127 9.38 -0.22 -15.13
C LYS A 127 8.44 -0.92 -16.11
N GLU A 128 8.57 -2.23 -16.25
CA GLU A 128 7.70 -3.03 -17.11
C GLU A 128 6.23 -2.93 -16.67
N LEU A 129 5.98 -2.94 -15.36
CA LEU A 129 4.63 -2.81 -14.82
C LEU A 129 4.02 -1.43 -15.14
N PHE A 130 4.76 -0.35 -14.98
CA PHE A 130 4.30 0.99 -15.38
C PHE A 130 4.02 1.07 -16.89
N GLU A 131 4.86 0.48 -17.73
CA GLU A 131 4.65 0.43 -19.18
C GLU A 131 3.36 -0.36 -19.51
N SER A 132 3.12 -1.49 -18.85
CA SER A 132 1.91 -2.29 -19.04
C SER A 132 0.65 -1.53 -18.66
N ILE A 133 0.68 -0.83 -17.53
CA ILE A 133 -0.45 -0.01 -17.05
C ILE A 133 -0.72 1.17 -17.98
N ASP A 134 0.33 1.79 -18.51
CA ASP A 134 0.22 2.90 -19.46
C ASP A 134 -0.44 2.47 -20.79
N LYS A 135 -0.12 1.27 -21.26
CA LYS A 135 -0.73 0.68 -22.46
C LYS A 135 -2.20 0.26 -22.24
N ASP A 136 -2.50 -0.26 -21.07
CA ASP A 136 -3.84 -0.69 -20.67
C ASP A 136 -4.07 -0.38 -19.19
N HIS A 137 -4.89 0.63 -18.92
CA HIS A 137 -5.21 1.07 -17.55
C HIS A 137 -5.91 -0.02 -16.72
N LYS A 138 -6.40 -1.09 -17.33
CA LYS A 138 -7.02 -2.24 -16.67
C LYS A 138 -6.05 -3.40 -16.45
N THR A 139 -4.75 -3.20 -16.71
CA THR A 139 -3.72 -4.20 -16.43
C THR A 139 -3.86 -4.69 -15.00
N GLU A 140 -3.95 -6.01 -14.84
CA GLU A 140 -4.08 -6.66 -13.54
C GLU A 140 -2.75 -7.23 -13.08
N VAL A 141 -2.58 -7.20 -11.76
CA VAL A 141 -1.46 -7.82 -11.05
C VAL A 141 -2.01 -8.83 -10.07
N LYS A 142 -1.39 -9.99 -10.04
CA LYS A 142 -1.68 -11.04 -9.04
C LYS A 142 -0.61 -10.99 -7.96
N VAL A 143 -1.04 -10.80 -6.72
CA VAL A 143 -0.17 -10.85 -5.53
C VAL A 143 -0.56 -12.05 -4.70
N ASP A 144 0.33 -13.01 -4.64
CA ASP A 144 0.15 -14.28 -3.93
C ASP A 144 1.01 -14.25 -2.64
N LEU A 145 0.39 -13.97 -1.51
CA LEU A 145 1.10 -13.87 -0.25
C LEU A 145 1.61 -15.24 0.24
N PRO A 146 0.82 -16.33 0.19
CA PRO A 146 1.32 -17.65 0.60
C PRO A 146 2.61 -18.07 -0.13
N ASN A 147 2.67 -17.89 -1.45
CA ASN A 147 3.84 -18.22 -2.26
C ASN A 147 4.84 -17.06 -2.39
N GLN A 148 4.51 -15.88 -1.88
CA GLN A 148 5.35 -14.67 -1.95
C GLN A 148 5.78 -14.33 -3.38
N THR A 149 4.82 -14.31 -4.30
CA THR A 149 5.03 -13.96 -5.71
C THR A 149 4.12 -12.84 -6.15
N VAL A 150 4.63 -12.00 -7.03
CA VAL A 150 3.88 -10.94 -7.70
C VAL A 150 4.01 -11.14 -9.21
N THR A 151 2.89 -11.12 -9.91
CA THR A 151 2.82 -11.41 -11.34
C THR A 151 2.14 -10.28 -12.09
N ASN A 152 2.83 -9.74 -13.10
CA ASN A 152 2.21 -8.87 -14.10
C ASN A 152 1.43 -9.73 -15.10
N LEU A 153 0.11 -9.71 -15.02
CA LEU A 153 -0.72 -10.58 -15.87
C LEU A 153 -0.74 -10.14 -17.34
N ALA A 154 -0.33 -8.92 -17.66
CA ALA A 154 -0.21 -8.46 -19.04
C ALA A 154 0.95 -9.14 -19.77
N THR A 155 2.03 -9.46 -19.08
CA THR A 155 3.26 -10.06 -19.65
C THR A 155 3.50 -11.49 -19.17
N GLY A 156 2.87 -11.92 -18.08
CA GLY A 156 3.11 -13.19 -17.41
C GLY A 156 4.40 -13.21 -16.57
N LYS A 157 5.14 -12.11 -16.48
CA LYS A 157 6.36 -12.02 -15.69
C LYS A 157 6.05 -12.00 -14.20
N SER A 158 6.78 -12.81 -13.43
CA SER A 158 6.65 -12.92 -11.97
C SER A 158 7.97 -12.64 -11.28
N GLU A 159 7.87 -12.11 -10.07
CA GLU A 159 9.00 -12.01 -9.13
C GLU A 159 8.61 -12.54 -7.76
N HIS A 160 9.59 -13.04 -7.03
CA HIS A 160 9.47 -13.36 -5.62
C HIS A 160 9.66 -12.08 -4.79
N PHE A 161 8.90 -11.93 -3.71
CA PHE A 161 9.10 -10.86 -2.74
C PHE A 161 9.29 -11.41 -1.33
N GLU A 162 10.06 -10.68 -0.53
CA GLU A 162 10.34 -11.04 0.85
C GLU A 162 9.33 -10.39 1.81
N ILE A 163 9.01 -11.12 2.86
CA ILE A 163 8.22 -10.64 4.00
C ILE A 163 8.65 -11.37 5.27
N ASN A 164 8.69 -10.66 6.38
CA ASN A 164 8.90 -11.27 7.68
C ASN A 164 7.80 -12.28 8.00
N GLY A 165 8.17 -13.48 8.48
CA GLY A 165 7.22 -14.57 8.72
C GLY A 165 6.12 -14.24 9.73
N TYR A 166 6.43 -13.46 10.77
CA TYR A 166 5.46 -12.96 11.73
C TYR A 166 4.42 -12.03 11.06
N LYS A 167 4.89 -11.07 10.26
CA LYS A 167 3.99 -10.14 9.55
C LYS A 167 3.16 -10.85 8.48
N LYS A 168 3.73 -11.84 7.80
CA LYS A 168 2.98 -12.73 6.89
C LYS A 168 1.84 -13.43 7.61
N HIS A 169 2.12 -14.03 8.75
CA HIS A 169 1.10 -14.69 9.58
C HIS A 169 -0.02 -13.70 9.99
N CYS A 170 0.35 -12.50 10.42
CA CYS A 170 -0.62 -11.45 10.78
C CYS A 170 -1.52 -11.08 9.60
N LEU A 171 -0.97 -10.86 8.41
CA LEU A 171 -1.74 -10.55 7.22
C LEU A 171 -2.67 -11.69 6.81
N GLU A 172 -2.19 -12.92 6.78
CA GLU A 172 -2.98 -14.12 6.42
C GLU A 172 -4.17 -14.35 7.37
N ASN A 173 -4.04 -13.91 8.62
CA ASN A 173 -5.08 -14.08 9.64
C ASN A 173 -5.87 -12.81 9.98
N GLY A 174 -5.55 -11.69 9.34
CA GLY A 174 -6.20 -10.40 9.59
C GLY A 174 -5.93 -9.87 11.00
N LEU A 175 -4.70 -10.02 11.50
CA LEU A 175 -4.27 -9.60 12.83
C LEU A 175 -3.35 -8.39 12.76
N ASP A 176 -3.57 -7.42 13.63
CA ASP A 176 -2.54 -6.45 13.97
C ASP A 176 -1.70 -6.96 15.16
N ASP A 177 -0.70 -6.18 15.56
CA ASP A 177 0.20 -6.57 16.64
C ASP A 177 -0.53 -6.79 17.98
N VAL A 178 -1.57 -5.98 18.25
CA VAL A 178 -2.39 -6.13 19.45
C VAL A 178 -3.24 -7.39 19.39
N ASP A 179 -3.89 -7.64 18.26
CA ASP A 179 -4.69 -8.86 18.05
C ASP A 179 -3.84 -10.12 18.24
N PHE A 180 -2.61 -10.11 17.72
CA PHE A 180 -1.67 -11.23 17.86
C PHE A 180 -1.30 -11.46 19.33
N LEU A 181 -0.99 -10.41 20.08
CA LEU A 181 -0.67 -10.51 21.50
C LEU A 181 -1.86 -11.04 22.29
N VAL A 182 -3.06 -10.58 22.02
CA VAL A 182 -4.29 -11.05 22.69
C VAL A 182 -4.51 -12.55 22.43
N GLN A 183 -4.34 -13.01 21.19
CA GLN A 183 -4.51 -14.42 20.84
C GLN A 183 -3.46 -15.33 21.47
N ASN A 184 -2.26 -14.80 21.79
CA ASN A 184 -1.17 -15.55 22.38
C ASN A 184 -0.96 -15.22 23.87
N ARG A 185 -1.95 -14.60 24.52
CA ARG A 185 -1.89 -14.17 25.93
C ARG A 185 -1.44 -15.28 26.87
N ASP A 186 -2.01 -16.48 26.72
CA ASP A 186 -1.70 -17.63 27.58
C ASP A 186 -0.26 -18.09 27.45
N LYS A 187 0.41 -17.83 26.32
CA LYS A 187 1.82 -18.12 26.11
C LYS A 187 2.73 -17.05 26.73
N VAL A 188 2.23 -15.82 26.84
CA VAL A 188 2.98 -14.68 27.42
C VAL A 188 2.89 -14.67 28.93
N GLU A 189 1.75 -15.06 29.50
CA GLU A 189 1.54 -15.14 30.97
C GLU A 189 2.24 -16.33 31.61
N GLY A 190 2.78 -17.26 30.83
CA GLY A 190 3.53 -18.43 31.29
C GLY A 190 5.06 -18.23 31.43
N TRP A 191 5.54 -16.99 31.32
CA TRP A 191 6.98 -16.66 31.48
C TRP A 191 7.23 -15.95 32.80
#